data_ecc4345eab0c3fef512c15d3bc470238
#
_entry.id   ecc4345eab0c3fef512c15d3bc470238
#
_cell.length_a   1.000
_cell.length_b   1.000
_cell.length_c   1.000
_cell.angle_alpha   90.00
_cell.angle_beta   90.00
_cell.angle_gamma   90.00
#
_symmetry.space_group_name_H-M   'P 1'
#
loop_
_entity.id
_entity.type
_entity.pdbx_description
1 polymer ?
#
loop_
_entity_poly.entity_id
_entity_poly.type
_entity_poly.pdbx_seq_one_letter_code
_entity_poly.pdbx_strand_id
1 'polypeptide(L)'
;MKYNWLHRYESDKLILFFNGWGCDAHPFGHMQGEDYNVLMFYDYKELHLSEDMLTIIKSYKQVHVVAWSFGVWVAQCVLTPLKPSLTSAIAVNGTGQPVSHQHGIPEPIALGTLSGLNGLKLRKFQRRMLNSIASWQQFEVIKPQREIEEVKNELYLLLQHFKVQKLSEDFYDCAVIGTDDLIMPVKNQLAYWTGRANVIEVQQPHFCFFEFNNWTDLINLSLVKCK
;
A
#
# COMPACT_ATOMS: atom_id res chain seq x y z
N MET A 1 -10.12 9.87 4.21
CA MET A 1 -8.73 9.79 3.68
C MET A 1 -8.45 10.95 2.75
N LYS A 2 -7.16 11.33 2.58
CA LYS A 2 -6.70 12.30 1.57
C LYS A 2 -6.38 11.58 0.26
N TYR A 3 -6.34 12.34 -0.84
CA TYR A 3 -5.89 11.83 -2.13
C TYR A 3 -5.03 12.85 -2.86
N ASN A 4 -4.23 12.38 -3.81
CA ASN A 4 -3.39 13.20 -4.68
C ASN A 4 -3.24 12.52 -6.05
N TRP A 5 -3.32 13.31 -7.14
CA TRP A 5 -2.96 12.84 -8.47
C TRP A 5 -1.44 12.84 -8.60
N LEU A 6 -0.84 11.64 -8.73
CA LEU A 6 0.58 11.53 -9.06
C LEU A 6 0.80 11.78 -10.56
N HIS A 7 -0.11 11.27 -11.40
CA HIS A 7 -0.13 11.48 -12.85
C HIS A 7 -1.54 11.71 -13.34
N ARG A 8 -1.70 12.61 -14.31
CA ARG A 8 -2.99 12.92 -14.93
C ARG A 8 -2.81 13.23 -16.41
N TYR A 9 -3.34 12.35 -17.24
CA TYR A 9 -3.27 12.41 -18.70
C TYR A 9 -4.66 12.36 -19.31
N GLU A 10 -4.77 12.62 -20.62
CA GLU A 10 -5.96 12.32 -21.41
C GLU A 10 -6.01 10.80 -21.70
N SER A 11 -6.43 10.02 -20.72
CA SER A 11 -6.45 8.56 -20.78
C SER A 11 -7.69 8.03 -20.06
N ASP A 12 -8.21 6.90 -20.54
CA ASP A 12 -9.32 6.16 -19.92
C ASP A 12 -8.84 5.03 -18.98
N LYS A 13 -7.53 5.04 -18.64
CA LYS A 13 -6.87 4.08 -17.75
C LYS A 13 -6.50 4.74 -16.43
N LEU A 14 -6.81 4.06 -15.33
CA LEU A 14 -6.60 4.55 -13.98
C LEU A 14 -5.91 3.51 -13.11
N ILE A 15 -4.92 3.94 -12.35
CA ILE A 15 -4.36 3.21 -11.20
C ILE A 15 -4.80 3.92 -9.92
N LEU A 16 -5.49 3.20 -9.05
CA LEU A 16 -5.77 3.60 -7.68
C LEU A 16 -4.63 3.08 -6.80
N PHE A 17 -3.80 3.98 -6.32
CA PHE A 17 -2.69 3.63 -5.44
C PHE A 17 -3.07 3.90 -3.98
N PHE A 18 -3.16 2.85 -3.18
CA PHE A 18 -3.36 2.95 -1.73
C PHE A 18 -2.02 2.84 -1.02
N ASN A 19 -1.54 3.97 -0.52
CA ASN A 19 -0.21 4.14 0.04
C ASN A 19 -0.07 3.45 1.41
N GLY A 20 1.17 3.25 1.87
CA GLY A 20 1.45 2.78 3.23
C GLY A 20 1.23 3.86 4.28
N TRP A 21 1.03 3.45 5.54
CA TRP A 21 0.92 4.35 6.67
C TRP A 21 2.11 5.32 6.78
N GLY A 22 1.80 6.58 7.07
CA GLY A 22 2.78 7.63 7.31
C GLY A 22 3.45 8.18 6.05
N CYS A 23 3.06 7.67 4.86
CA CYS A 23 3.60 8.14 3.59
C CYS A 23 2.69 9.21 2.94
N ASP A 24 3.27 9.91 1.96
CA ASP A 24 2.64 10.85 1.05
C ASP A 24 3.18 10.66 -0.39
N ALA A 25 3.04 11.65 -1.27
CA ALA A 25 3.43 11.53 -2.67
C ALA A 25 4.95 11.58 -2.91
N HIS A 26 5.73 12.17 -2.01
CA HIS A 26 7.16 12.45 -2.24
C HIS A 26 8.00 11.23 -2.62
N PRO A 27 7.85 10.05 -1.96
CA PRO A 27 8.65 8.89 -2.30
C PRO A 27 8.41 8.31 -3.69
N PHE A 28 7.33 8.70 -4.38
CA PHE A 28 6.88 8.09 -5.63
C PHE A 28 7.11 8.98 -6.86
N GLY A 29 7.73 10.15 -6.70
CA GLY A 29 7.94 11.11 -7.78
C GLY A 29 8.84 10.62 -8.92
N HIS A 30 9.59 9.53 -8.73
CA HIS A 30 10.43 8.92 -9.75
C HIS A 30 9.66 7.97 -10.68
N MET A 31 8.51 7.43 -10.24
CA MET A 31 7.73 6.46 -11.01
C MET A 31 6.90 7.18 -12.07
N GLN A 32 7.02 6.75 -13.33
CA GLN A 32 6.28 7.31 -14.46
C GLN A 32 4.90 6.68 -14.59
N GLY A 33 3.90 7.48 -15.00
CA GLY A 33 2.53 7.00 -15.22
C GLY A 33 2.34 6.33 -16.57
N GLU A 34 3.23 6.65 -17.53
CA GLU A 34 3.06 6.33 -18.94
C GLU A 34 1.71 6.85 -19.46
N ASP A 35 0.79 5.97 -19.86
CA ASP A 35 -0.55 6.33 -20.30
C ASP A 35 -1.64 6.12 -19.22
N TYR A 36 -1.24 5.82 -17.97
CA TYR A 36 -2.16 5.69 -16.84
C TYR A 36 -2.26 6.96 -16.02
N ASN A 37 -3.46 7.38 -15.72
CA ASN A 37 -3.71 8.28 -14.62
C ASN A 37 -3.41 7.54 -13.30
N VAL A 38 -2.76 8.18 -12.34
CA VAL A 38 -2.43 7.56 -11.06
C VAL A 38 -2.98 8.43 -9.94
N LEU A 39 -3.98 7.91 -9.25
CA LEU A 39 -4.64 8.55 -8.11
C LEU A 39 -4.22 7.84 -6.82
N MET A 40 -3.44 8.52 -5.99
CA MET A 40 -2.96 8.01 -4.73
C MET A 40 -3.87 8.40 -3.58
N PHE A 41 -4.18 7.43 -2.69
CA PHE A 41 -4.87 7.63 -1.41
C PHE A 41 -3.89 7.46 -0.25
N TYR A 42 -4.03 8.29 0.77
CA TYR A 42 -3.20 8.31 1.99
C TYR A 42 -3.92 9.03 3.13
N ASP A 43 -3.30 9.12 4.31
CA ASP A 43 -3.87 9.76 5.52
C ASP A 43 -5.26 9.20 5.88
N TYR A 44 -5.29 7.93 6.24
CA TYR A 44 -6.48 7.11 6.43
C TYR A 44 -7.22 7.40 7.74
N LYS A 45 -7.62 8.65 7.96
CA LYS A 45 -8.44 9.02 9.13
C LYS A 45 -9.86 8.49 9.04
N GLU A 46 -10.35 8.32 7.82
CA GLU A 46 -11.67 7.79 7.49
C GLU A 46 -11.56 6.77 6.36
N LEU A 47 -12.39 5.73 6.39
CA LEU A 47 -12.38 4.62 5.43
C LEU A 47 -13.62 4.65 4.54
N HIS A 48 -13.81 5.74 3.81
CA HIS A 48 -14.85 5.85 2.79
C HIS A 48 -14.39 6.70 1.60
N LEU A 49 -14.99 6.46 0.45
CA LEU A 49 -14.86 7.29 -0.75
C LEU A 49 -16.10 8.18 -0.87
N SER A 50 -15.90 9.45 -1.23
CA SER A 50 -17.03 10.35 -1.54
C SER A 50 -17.72 9.91 -2.84
N GLU A 51 -18.97 10.32 -3.02
CA GLU A 51 -19.73 10.06 -4.25
C GLU A 51 -19.05 10.66 -5.49
N ASP A 52 -18.43 11.83 -5.35
CA ASP A 52 -17.64 12.44 -6.43
C ASP A 52 -16.46 11.55 -6.81
N MET A 53 -15.76 10.98 -5.82
CA MET A 53 -14.63 10.07 -6.08
C MET A 53 -15.12 8.78 -6.74
N LEU A 54 -16.23 8.22 -6.30
CA LEU A 54 -16.84 7.04 -6.94
C LEU A 54 -17.24 7.34 -8.40
N THR A 55 -17.75 8.53 -8.66
CA THR A 55 -18.10 8.98 -10.02
C THR A 55 -16.83 9.09 -10.89
N ILE A 56 -15.76 9.69 -10.37
CA ILE A 56 -14.47 9.77 -11.06
C ILE A 56 -13.96 8.36 -11.39
N ILE A 57 -13.91 7.46 -10.42
CA ILE A 57 -13.41 6.08 -10.63
C ILE A 57 -14.23 5.37 -11.72
N LYS A 58 -15.55 5.47 -11.67
CA LYS A 58 -16.46 4.83 -12.63
C LYS A 58 -16.38 5.41 -14.04
N SER A 59 -15.80 6.59 -14.24
CA SER A 59 -15.63 7.20 -15.57
C SER A 59 -14.51 6.57 -16.39
N TYR A 60 -13.61 5.78 -15.75
CA TYR A 60 -12.51 5.11 -16.42
C TYR A 60 -12.91 3.73 -16.92
N LYS A 61 -12.36 3.33 -18.09
CA LYS A 61 -12.64 2.01 -18.69
C LYS A 61 -11.79 0.91 -18.08
N GLN A 62 -10.56 1.23 -17.68
CA GLN A 62 -9.64 0.30 -17.04
C GLN A 62 -9.23 0.87 -15.70
N VAL A 63 -9.50 0.13 -14.63
CA VAL A 63 -9.16 0.54 -13.27
C VAL A 63 -8.37 -0.56 -12.59
N HIS A 64 -7.11 -0.27 -12.33
CA HIS A 64 -6.23 -1.15 -11.57
C HIS A 64 -6.06 -0.63 -10.15
N VAL A 65 -5.89 -1.54 -9.20
CA VAL A 65 -5.58 -1.20 -7.81
C VAL A 65 -4.17 -1.68 -7.51
N VAL A 66 -3.34 -0.80 -7.00
CA VAL A 66 -2.05 -1.12 -6.36
C VAL A 66 -2.15 -0.66 -4.92
N ALA A 67 -1.95 -1.55 -3.98
CA ALA A 67 -2.04 -1.22 -2.57
C ALA A 67 -0.80 -1.71 -1.82
N TRP A 68 -0.21 -0.85 -0.99
CA TRP A 68 1.02 -1.14 -0.29
C TRP A 68 0.85 -1.10 1.23
N SER A 69 1.40 -2.11 1.93
CA SER A 69 1.45 -2.15 3.39
C SER A 69 0.06 -2.06 4.04
N PHE A 70 -0.21 -1.10 4.93
CA PHE A 70 -1.56 -0.84 5.49
C PHE A 70 -2.58 -0.47 4.42
N GLY A 71 -2.14 0.14 3.31
CA GLY A 71 -3.01 0.44 2.17
C GLY A 71 -3.69 -0.79 1.58
N VAL A 72 -3.10 -1.99 1.71
CA VAL A 72 -3.71 -3.26 1.28
C VAL A 72 -5.04 -3.50 2.00
N TRP A 73 -5.05 -3.37 3.31
CA TRP A 73 -6.28 -3.52 4.09
C TRP A 73 -7.28 -2.39 3.80
N VAL A 74 -6.79 -1.14 3.70
CA VAL A 74 -7.66 0.02 3.43
C VAL A 74 -8.34 -0.09 2.07
N ALA A 75 -7.60 -0.42 1.00
CA ALA A 75 -8.17 -0.59 -0.34
C ALA A 75 -9.27 -1.65 -0.34
N GLN A 76 -9.04 -2.78 0.31
CA GLN A 76 -10.06 -3.83 0.44
C GLN A 76 -11.30 -3.32 1.19
N CYS A 77 -11.13 -2.56 2.29
CA CYS A 77 -12.27 -1.98 3.03
C CYS A 77 -13.16 -1.12 2.14
N VAL A 78 -12.57 -0.25 1.33
CA VAL A 78 -13.31 0.80 0.62
C VAL A 78 -13.70 0.43 -0.81
N LEU A 79 -12.98 -0.52 -1.43
CA LEU A 79 -13.20 -0.88 -2.84
C LEU A 79 -13.90 -2.24 -3.03
N THR A 80 -14.15 -3.02 -1.98
CA THR A 80 -14.86 -4.31 -2.11
C THR A 80 -16.17 -4.19 -2.92
N PRO A 81 -17.02 -3.15 -2.75
CA PRO A 81 -18.22 -3.00 -3.56
C PRO A 81 -17.95 -2.74 -5.05
N LEU A 82 -16.75 -2.25 -5.39
CA LEU A 82 -16.35 -1.96 -6.76
C LEU A 82 -15.55 -3.11 -7.42
N LYS A 83 -15.22 -4.19 -6.67
CA LYS A 83 -14.39 -5.30 -7.18
C LYS A 83 -14.83 -5.82 -8.56
N PRO A 84 -16.14 -6.01 -8.86
CA PRO A 84 -16.56 -6.48 -10.18
C PRO A 84 -16.23 -5.55 -11.35
N SER A 85 -15.97 -4.28 -11.08
CA SER A 85 -15.60 -3.26 -12.10
C SER A 85 -14.10 -2.98 -12.17
N LEU A 86 -13.29 -3.60 -11.31
CA LEU A 86 -11.84 -3.45 -11.32
C LEU A 86 -11.21 -4.38 -12.36
N THR A 87 -10.22 -3.88 -13.09
CA THR A 87 -9.43 -4.67 -14.05
C THR A 87 -8.48 -5.63 -13.34
N SER A 88 -7.78 -5.16 -12.30
CA SER A 88 -6.97 -6.00 -11.41
C SER A 88 -6.74 -5.32 -10.06
N ALA A 89 -6.40 -6.11 -9.04
CA ALA A 89 -6.02 -5.62 -7.73
C ALA A 89 -4.74 -6.34 -7.25
N ILE A 90 -3.72 -5.55 -6.91
CA ILE A 90 -2.38 -6.01 -6.55
C ILE A 90 -2.04 -5.53 -5.15
N ALA A 91 -1.74 -6.48 -4.27
CA ALA A 91 -1.20 -6.19 -2.94
C ALA A 91 0.34 -6.18 -3.00
N VAL A 92 0.98 -5.21 -2.35
CA VAL A 92 2.43 -5.09 -2.25
C VAL A 92 2.83 -5.00 -0.78
N ASN A 93 3.63 -5.95 -0.31
CA ASN A 93 4.17 -5.96 1.05
C ASN A 93 3.12 -5.64 2.14
N GLY A 94 1.95 -6.26 2.01
CA GLY A 94 0.82 -6.04 2.90
C GLY A 94 -0.16 -7.22 2.89
N THR A 95 -1.11 -7.21 3.81
CA THR A 95 -2.18 -8.22 3.90
C THR A 95 -3.50 -7.58 4.30
N GLY A 96 -4.62 -8.30 4.12
CA GLY A 96 -5.92 -7.89 4.64
C GLY A 96 -6.03 -8.01 6.17
N GLN A 97 -5.00 -8.52 6.85
CA GLN A 97 -4.87 -8.59 8.29
C GLN A 97 -3.57 -7.93 8.76
N PRO A 98 -3.42 -6.60 8.58
CA PRO A 98 -2.14 -5.89 8.80
C PRO A 98 -1.63 -5.98 10.24
N VAL A 99 -2.52 -6.20 11.21
CA VAL A 99 -2.17 -6.44 12.62
C VAL A 99 -2.62 -7.83 13.01
N SER A 100 -1.69 -8.78 13.01
CA SER A 100 -1.96 -10.19 13.32
C SER A 100 -0.65 -10.92 13.66
N HIS A 101 -0.68 -11.82 14.62
CA HIS A 101 0.47 -12.67 14.92
C HIS A 101 0.81 -13.64 13.80
N GLN A 102 -0.18 -14.04 12.98
CA GLN A 102 -0.04 -15.05 11.93
C GLN A 102 0.02 -14.47 10.53
N HIS A 103 -0.65 -13.32 10.28
CA HIS A 103 -0.89 -12.82 8.93
C HIS A 103 -0.41 -11.37 8.71
N GLY A 104 0.11 -10.69 9.71
CA GLY A 104 0.52 -9.29 9.64
C GLY A 104 1.64 -8.95 10.62
N ILE A 105 1.67 -7.70 11.03
CA ILE A 105 2.56 -7.22 12.09
C ILE A 105 1.98 -7.69 13.43
N PRO A 106 2.76 -8.34 14.32
CA PRO A 106 2.30 -8.70 15.65
C PRO A 106 1.75 -7.51 16.44
N GLU A 107 0.59 -7.66 17.07
CA GLU A 107 -0.10 -6.57 17.77
C GLU A 107 0.77 -5.81 18.77
N PRO A 108 1.61 -6.46 19.61
CA PRO A 108 2.50 -5.73 20.53
C PRO A 108 3.49 -4.82 19.80
N ILE A 109 3.93 -5.18 18.57
CA ILE A 109 4.83 -4.35 17.75
C ILE A 109 4.07 -3.14 17.21
N ALA A 110 2.85 -3.32 16.71
CA ALA A 110 2.02 -2.25 16.21
C ALA A 110 1.67 -1.23 17.32
N LEU A 111 1.24 -1.71 18.48
CA LEU A 111 0.93 -0.88 19.66
C LEU A 111 2.18 -0.19 20.21
N GLY A 112 3.33 -0.89 20.26
CA GLY A 112 4.61 -0.33 20.68
C GLY A 112 5.10 0.76 19.72
N THR A 113 4.81 0.63 18.43
CA THR A 113 5.09 1.67 17.43
C THR A 113 4.26 2.91 17.73
N LEU A 114 2.95 2.77 17.93
CA LEU A 114 2.05 3.89 18.23
C LEU A 114 2.45 4.61 19.53
N SER A 115 2.60 3.87 20.63
CA SER A 115 2.86 4.43 21.95
C SER A 115 4.19 5.16 22.05
N GLY A 116 5.18 4.70 21.30
CA GLY A 116 6.51 5.26 21.31
C GLY A 116 6.81 6.22 20.17
N LEU A 117 5.87 6.53 19.28
CA LEU A 117 6.13 7.28 18.06
C LEU A 117 6.57 8.73 18.35
N ASN A 118 7.70 9.07 17.79
CA ASN A 118 8.26 10.41 17.69
C ASN A 118 9.15 10.50 16.44
N GLY A 119 9.69 11.67 16.13
CA GLY A 119 10.50 11.86 14.91
C GLY A 119 11.68 10.90 14.77
N LEU A 120 12.40 10.58 15.86
CA LEU A 120 13.52 9.64 15.83
C LEU A 120 13.05 8.20 15.59
N LYS A 121 11.94 7.78 16.19
CA LYS A 121 11.38 6.43 15.99
C LYS A 121 10.77 6.29 14.61
N LEU A 122 10.10 7.34 14.09
CA LEU A 122 9.62 7.34 12.71
C LEU A 122 10.78 7.19 11.73
N ARG A 123 11.88 7.92 11.92
CA ARG A 123 13.08 7.79 11.07
C ARG A 123 13.67 6.39 11.14
N LYS A 124 13.72 5.77 12.34
CA LYS A 124 14.16 4.36 12.48
C LYS A 124 13.24 3.39 11.78
N PHE A 125 11.93 3.60 11.85
CA PHE A 125 10.94 2.80 11.12
C PHE A 125 11.15 2.92 9.61
N GLN A 126 11.25 4.15 9.09
CA GLN A 126 11.53 4.41 7.67
C GLN A 126 12.84 3.76 7.21
N ARG A 127 13.90 3.83 8.04
CA ARG A 127 15.17 3.14 7.75
C ARG A 127 15.03 1.62 7.63
N ARG A 128 14.15 1.01 8.42
CA ARG A 128 13.87 -0.44 8.37
C ARG A 128 13.02 -0.85 7.17
N MET A 129 12.35 0.08 6.50
CA MET A 129 11.64 -0.21 5.25
C MET A 129 12.60 -0.53 4.09
N LEU A 130 13.89 -0.31 4.28
CA LEU A 130 14.94 -0.41 3.26
C LEU A 130 16.02 -1.39 3.72
N ASN A 131 16.71 -2.03 2.75
CA ASN A 131 17.69 -3.10 3.01
C ASN A 131 19.14 -2.63 2.95
N SER A 132 19.44 -1.40 2.45
CA SER A 132 20.81 -0.93 2.25
C SER A 132 21.01 0.53 2.71
N ILE A 133 22.29 0.91 2.87
CA ILE A 133 22.64 2.32 3.16
C ILE A 133 22.34 3.18 1.94
N ALA A 134 22.62 2.70 0.73
CA ALA A 134 22.40 3.44 -0.51
C ALA A 134 20.90 3.74 -0.71
N SER A 135 20.01 2.74 -0.58
CA SER A 135 18.56 2.96 -0.68
C SER A 135 18.02 3.88 0.41
N TRP A 136 18.61 3.83 1.62
CA TRP A 136 18.26 4.78 2.67
C TRP A 136 18.65 6.22 2.32
N GLN A 137 19.86 6.45 1.79
CA GLN A 137 20.31 7.78 1.37
C GLN A 137 19.41 8.34 0.26
N GLN A 138 19.02 7.51 -0.69
CA GLN A 138 18.07 7.88 -1.74
C GLN A 138 16.70 8.24 -1.15
N PHE A 139 16.16 7.40 -0.26
CA PHE A 139 14.87 7.62 0.39
C PHE A 139 14.87 8.87 1.27
N GLU A 140 15.95 9.15 1.97
CA GLU A 140 16.04 10.30 2.88
C GLU A 140 15.86 11.64 2.16
N VAL A 141 16.23 11.71 0.88
CA VAL A 141 16.03 12.91 0.03
C VAL A 141 14.56 13.11 -0.34
N ILE A 142 13.83 12.01 -0.57
CA ILE A 142 12.44 12.00 -1.04
C ILE A 142 11.45 11.52 0.02
N LYS A 143 11.88 11.39 1.27
CA LYS A 143 11.03 10.88 2.36
C LYS A 143 9.73 11.68 2.50
N PRO A 144 8.67 11.08 3.06
CA PRO A 144 7.43 11.76 3.36
C PRO A 144 7.63 13.03 4.20
N GLN A 145 6.86 14.07 3.91
CA GLN A 145 6.92 15.37 4.56
C GLN A 145 5.70 15.62 5.47
N ARG A 146 5.19 14.55 6.08
CA ARG A 146 4.04 14.63 6.97
C ARG A 146 4.46 14.93 8.40
N GLU A 147 3.67 15.75 9.08
CA GLU A 147 3.87 16.07 10.50
C GLU A 147 3.70 14.83 11.38
N ILE A 148 4.55 14.70 12.40
CA ILE A 148 4.58 13.51 13.25
C ILE A 148 3.25 13.25 13.96
N GLU A 149 2.54 14.29 14.37
CA GLU A 149 1.24 14.16 15.03
C GLU A 149 0.16 13.68 14.06
N GLU A 150 0.20 14.06 12.77
CA GLU A 150 -0.69 13.52 11.75
C GLU A 150 -0.45 12.03 11.52
N VAL A 151 0.83 11.63 11.39
CA VAL A 151 1.26 10.24 11.20
C VAL A 151 0.85 9.37 12.39
N LYS A 152 1.00 9.89 13.61
CA LYS A 152 0.60 9.22 14.84
C LYS A 152 -0.91 9.04 14.94
N ASN A 153 -1.67 10.10 14.64
CA ASN A 153 -3.13 10.05 14.66
C ASN A 153 -3.68 9.09 13.59
N GLU A 154 -3.08 9.06 12.41
CA GLU A 154 -3.43 8.08 11.37
C GLU A 154 -3.25 6.65 11.86
N LEU A 155 -2.10 6.32 12.48
CA LEU A 155 -1.88 4.97 13.02
C LEU A 155 -2.88 4.61 14.10
N TYR A 156 -3.16 5.55 15.01
CA TYR A 156 -4.17 5.35 16.05
C TYR A 156 -5.52 5.00 15.45
N LEU A 157 -6.00 5.77 14.48
CA LEU A 157 -7.29 5.54 13.84
C LEU A 157 -7.32 4.24 13.02
N LEU A 158 -6.27 3.92 12.27
CA LEU A 158 -6.13 2.64 11.56
C LEU A 158 -6.27 1.46 12.51
N LEU A 159 -5.60 1.50 13.66
CA LEU A 159 -5.70 0.43 14.67
C LEU A 159 -7.10 0.32 15.30
N GLN A 160 -7.83 1.44 15.45
CA GLN A 160 -9.23 1.41 15.91
C GLN A 160 -10.16 0.81 14.85
N HIS A 161 -10.05 1.26 13.59
CA HIS A 161 -10.85 0.75 12.48
C HIS A 161 -10.62 -0.74 12.25
N PHE A 162 -9.38 -1.21 12.33
CA PHE A 162 -9.05 -2.63 12.13
C PHE A 162 -9.76 -3.55 13.14
N LYS A 163 -9.97 -3.10 14.37
CA LYS A 163 -10.64 -3.92 15.43
C LYS A 163 -12.11 -4.22 15.10
N VAL A 164 -12.77 -3.36 14.33
CA VAL A 164 -14.22 -3.46 14.08
C VAL A 164 -14.57 -3.90 12.66
N GLN A 165 -13.65 -3.73 11.71
CA GLN A 165 -13.91 -4.02 10.30
C GLN A 165 -13.55 -5.47 9.98
N LYS A 166 -14.54 -6.25 9.56
CA LYS A 166 -14.32 -7.59 8.98
C LYS A 166 -14.35 -7.50 7.46
N LEU A 167 -13.40 -8.16 6.80
CA LEU A 167 -13.28 -8.17 5.34
C LEU A 167 -13.72 -9.52 4.75
N SER A 168 -14.24 -9.50 3.54
CA SER A 168 -14.36 -10.67 2.68
C SER A 168 -12.98 -11.07 2.15
N GLU A 169 -12.77 -12.35 1.84
CA GLU A 169 -11.41 -12.86 1.56
C GLU A 169 -10.91 -12.61 0.13
N ASP A 170 -11.80 -12.42 -0.86
CA ASP A 170 -11.43 -12.44 -2.28
C ASP A 170 -11.43 -11.04 -2.92
N PHE A 171 -10.41 -10.25 -2.65
CA PHE A 171 -10.28 -8.94 -3.27
C PHE A 171 -9.10 -8.85 -4.24
N TYR A 172 -7.94 -9.39 -3.87
CA TYR A 172 -6.70 -9.27 -4.63
C TYR A 172 -6.48 -10.42 -5.59
N ASP A 173 -6.01 -10.11 -6.80
CA ASP A 173 -5.66 -11.08 -7.83
C ASP A 173 -4.20 -11.55 -7.66
N CYS A 174 -3.33 -10.66 -7.15
CA CYS A 174 -1.91 -10.88 -6.98
C CYS A 174 -1.38 -10.24 -5.69
N ALA A 175 -0.38 -10.89 -5.07
CA ALA A 175 0.38 -10.38 -3.94
C ALA A 175 1.88 -10.42 -4.24
N VAL A 176 2.52 -9.25 -4.27
CA VAL A 176 3.96 -9.08 -4.40
C VAL A 176 4.57 -9.00 -3.01
N ILE A 177 5.46 -9.93 -2.68
CA ILE A 177 6.08 -10.05 -1.35
C ILE A 177 7.59 -9.86 -1.47
N GLY A 178 8.09 -8.82 -0.83
CA GLY A 178 9.52 -8.58 -0.69
C GLY A 178 10.15 -9.55 0.33
N THR A 179 11.09 -10.39 -0.12
CA THR A 179 11.73 -11.39 0.76
C THR A 179 12.64 -10.78 1.83
N ASP A 180 13.01 -9.50 1.67
CA ASP A 180 13.82 -8.73 2.62
C ASP A 180 12.97 -7.78 3.48
N ASP A 181 11.64 -7.97 3.54
CA ASP A 181 10.72 -7.14 4.31
C ASP A 181 10.94 -7.29 5.83
N LEU A 182 11.48 -6.22 6.46
CA LEU A 182 11.72 -6.15 7.90
C LEU A 182 10.57 -5.48 8.69
N ILE A 183 9.50 -5.07 8.02
CA ILE A 183 8.33 -4.43 8.62
C ILE A 183 7.20 -5.43 8.82
N MET A 184 6.72 -6.03 7.73
CA MET A 184 5.70 -7.07 7.80
C MET A 184 6.36 -8.44 7.57
N PRO A 185 6.35 -9.34 8.58
CA PRO A 185 7.08 -10.60 8.47
C PRO A 185 6.70 -11.39 7.22
N VAL A 186 7.68 -11.74 6.40
CA VAL A 186 7.49 -12.46 5.12
C VAL A 186 6.66 -13.73 5.32
N LYS A 187 6.99 -14.53 6.35
CA LYS A 187 6.24 -15.74 6.69
C LYS A 187 4.74 -15.49 6.94
N ASN A 188 4.40 -14.32 7.51
CA ASN A 188 3.02 -13.97 7.82
C ASN A 188 2.28 -13.52 6.55
N GLN A 189 2.98 -12.83 5.65
CA GLN A 189 2.43 -12.47 4.33
C GLN A 189 2.18 -13.73 3.49
N LEU A 190 3.15 -14.66 3.42
CA LEU A 190 3.01 -15.93 2.73
C LEU A 190 1.84 -16.75 3.32
N ALA A 191 1.75 -16.86 4.65
CA ALA A 191 0.65 -17.56 5.32
C ALA A 191 -0.73 -16.95 5.01
N TYR A 192 -0.80 -15.62 4.85
CA TYR A 192 -2.04 -14.96 4.47
C TYR A 192 -2.41 -15.21 3.02
N TRP A 193 -1.47 -15.07 2.09
CA TRP A 193 -1.75 -15.08 0.66
C TRP A 193 -1.85 -16.48 0.04
N THR A 194 -1.26 -17.51 0.65
CA THR A 194 -1.35 -18.88 0.15
C THR A 194 -2.81 -19.32 0.02
N GLY A 195 -3.21 -19.64 -1.21
CA GLY A 195 -4.57 -20.04 -1.56
C GLY A 195 -5.58 -18.89 -1.71
N ARG A 196 -5.16 -17.61 -1.57
CA ARG A 196 -6.02 -16.43 -1.73
C ARG A 196 -5.72 -15.59 -2.97
N ALA A 197 -4.46 -15.49 -3.34
CA ALA A 197 -4.04 -14.73 -4.51
C ALA A 197 -2.82 -15.38 -5.16
N ASN A 198 -2.49 -14.96 -6.39
CA ASN A 198 -1.22 -15.32 -7.01
C ASN A 198 -0.08 -14.64 -6.25
N VAL A 199 0.87 -15.42 -5.72
CA VAL A 199 2.00 -14.91 -4.93
C VAL A 199 3.23 -14.76 -5.81
N ILE A 200 3.84 -13.59 -5.79
CA ILE A 200 5.10 -13.27 -6.47
C ILE A 200 6.10 -12.80 -5.41
N GLU A 201 7.14 -13.59 -5.18
CA GLU A 201 8.23 -13.23 -4.30
C GLU A 201 9.30 -12.46 -5.10
N VAL A 202 9.75 -11.33 -4.55
CA VAL A 202 10.81 -10.49 -5.12
C VAL A 202 11.88 -10.24 -4.05
N GLN A 203 13.15 -10.23 -4.45
CA GLN A 203 14.24 -9.97 -3.49
C GLN A 203 14.34 -8.46 -3.19
N GLN A 204 13.35 -7.93 -2.51
CA GLN A 204 13.18 -6.51 -2.22
C GLN A 204 12.75 -6.28 -0.78
N PRO A 205 13.06 -5.08 -0.21
CA PRO A 205 12.63 -4.69 1.13
C PRO A 205 11.15 -4.28 1.15
N HIS A 206 10.67 -3.83 2.31
CA HIS A 206 9.30 -3.33 2.48
C HIS A 206 8.95 -2.18 1.53
N PHE A 207 9.86 -1.20 1.34
CA PHE A 207 9.75 -0.18 0.31
C PHE A 207 10.50 -0.65 -0.95
N CYS A 208 9.78 -1.32 -1.85
CA CYS A 208 10.34 -1.92 -3.06
C CYS A 208 10.26 -1.02 -4.30
N PHE A 209 9.76 0.21 -4.19
CA PHE A 209 9.42 1.04 -5.35
C PHE A 209 10.63 1.60 -6.10
N PHE A 210 11.84 1.55 -5.55
CA PHE A 210 13.04 1.92 -6.29
C PHE A 210 13.41 0.98 -7.44
N GLU A 211 12.83 -0.23 -7.46
CA GLU A 211 13.05 -1.20 -8.53
C GLU A 211 12.12 -1.00 -9.74
N PHE A 212 11.14 -0.13 -9.60
CA PHE A 212 10.16 0.14 -10.65
C PHE A 212 10.36 1.55 -11.21
N ASN A 213 10.44 1.65 -12.54
CA ASN A 213 10.47 2.94 -13.21
C ASN A 213 9.06 3.46 -13.51
N ASN A 214 8.12 2.53 -13.67
CA ASN A 214 6.75 2.83 -14.08
C ASN A 214 5.74 2.12 -13.17
N TRP A 215 4.55 2.69 -13.06
CA TRP A 215 3.41 2.03 -12.40
C TRP A 215 2.94 0.79 -13.15
N THR A 216 3.12 0.75 -14.48
CA THR A 216 2.81 -0.40 -15.32
C THR A 216 3.66 -1.62 -15.02
N ASP A 217 4.90 -1.43 -14.54
CA ASP A 217 5.76 -2.55 -14.14
C ASP A 217 5.09 -3.41 -13.04
N LEU A 218 4.43 -2.76 -12.06
CA LEU A 218 3.67 -3.46 -11.02
C LEU A 218 2.43 -4.18 -11.57
N ILE A 219 1.71 -3.55 -12.52
CA ILE A 219 0.55 -4.18 -13.15
C ILE A 219 1.00 -5.42 -13.94
N ASN A 220 2.11 -5.32 -14.68
CA ASN A 220 2.63 -6.40 -15.50
C ASN A 220 3.08 -7.61 -14.66
N LEU A 221 3.54 -7.40 -13.42
CA LEU A 221 3.82 -8.52 -12.52
C LEU A 221 2.57 -9.38 -12.29
N SER A 222 1.40 -8.77 -12.15
CA SER A 222 0.15 -9.50 -11.93
C SER A 222 -0.28 -10.37 -13.12
N LEU A 223 0.23 -10.06 -14.32
CA LEU A 223 -0.05 -10.81 -15.55
C LEU A 223 0.86 -12.04 -15.71
N VAL A 224 1.95 -12.11 -14.96
CA VAL A 224 2.82 -13.28 -14.92
C VAL A 224 2.09 -14.39 -14.17
N LYS A 225 1.49 -15.31 -14.91
CA LYS A 225 0.93 -16.53 -14.31
C LYS A 225 2.09 -17.35 -13.76
N CYS A 226 2.08 -17.65 -12.47
CA CYS A 226 2.94 -18.71 -11.92
C CYS A 226 2.67 -20.00 -12.72
N LYS A 227 3.71 -20.51 -13.37
CA LYS A 227 3.67 -21.80 -14.06
C LYS A 227 3.68 -22.94 -13.06
#